data_67714331eecc6924775f1e8580409a93
#
_entry.id   67714331eecc6924775f1e8580409a93
#
_cell.length_a   1.000
_cell.length_b   1.000
_cell.length_c   1.000
_cell.angle_alpha   90.00
_cell.angle_beta   90.00
_cell.angle_gamma   90.00
#
_symmetry.space_group_name_H-M   'P 1'
#
loop_
_entity.id
_entity.type
_entity.pdbx_description
1 polymer ?
#
loop_
_entity_poly.entity_id
_entity_poly.type
_entity_poly.pdbx_seq_one_letter_code
_entity_poly.pdbx_strand_id
1 'polypeptide(L)'
;MASQNKINLIKIKNHLQNKNFKIGGFLNFKSDASEKIFKLCKTANQSLLVLSFLNKPSDYKKYIKATDILISQNVNTPKIIDQSNLYKFVIMDYFPIANASKYFQKPQIKKILPLAVRALTNLQKPKKKFSGVQVKSQNNLLKDALNGIETFIDHYDHKIQIGFYLNKLVKVSLIKSTEKYRKFKPTLTHGDFFLDNLIYYNQKVYVIDHQDTHYNHPLLDISSLIFDARRSYSTNVEDKLLKLYARRMKLNLKELRSDIH
;
A
#
# COMPACT_ATOMS: atom_id res chain seq x y z
N MET A 1 8.37 -26.77 -4.45
CA MET A 1 8.29 -25.52 -3.67
C MET A 1 8.99 -25.62 -2.31
N ALA A 2 8.81 -26.62 -1.48
CA ALA A 2 9.45 -26.71 -0.15
C ALA A 2 10.99 -26.74 -0.17
N SER A 3 11.61 -27.43 -1.11
CA SER A 3 13.06 -27.52 -1.25
C SER A 3 13.70 -26.17 -1.63
N GLN A 4 13.10 -25.43 -2.55
CA GLN A 4 13.56 -24.12 -3.00
C GLN A 4 13.55 -23.08 -1.84
N ASN A 5 12.49 -23.09 -1.04
CA ASN A 5 12.36 -22.22 0.13
C ASN A 5 13.42 -22.53 1.20
N LYS A 6 13.80 -23.80 1.38
CA LYS A 6 14.85 -24.23 2.32
C LYS A 6 16.23 -23.77 1.88
N ILE A 7 16.56 -23.91 0.59
CA ILE A 7 17.83 -23.47 0.00
C ILE A 7 17.99 -21.95 0.15
N ASN A 8 16.92 -21.18 -0.02
CA ASN A 8 16.96 -19.73 0.07
C ASN A 8 17.17 -19.23 1.50
N LEU A 9 16.62 -19.89 2.50
CA LEU A 9 16.88 -19.57 3.92
C LEU A 9 18.33 -19.78 4.29
N ILE A 10 18.98 -20.82 3.77
CA ILE A 10 20.41 -21.07 3.99
C ILE A 10 21.25 -19.94 3.39
N LYS A 11 20.95 -19.50 2.17
CA LYS A 11 21.65 -18.39 1.51
C LYS A 11 21.49 -17.07 2.28
N ILE A 12 20.26 -16.77 2.76
CA ILE A 12 19.99 -15.59 3.59
C ILE A 12 20.76 -15.68 4.91
N LYS A 13 20.79 -16.86 5.56
CA LYS A 13 21.54 -17.08 6.79
C LYS A 13 23.01 -16.83 6.60
N ASN A 14 23.62 -17.43 5.57
CA ASN A 14 25.05 -17.26 5.25
C ASN A 14 25.38 -15.79 4.95
N HIS A 15 24.53 -15.10 4.17
CA HIS A 15 24.71 -13.69 3.87
C HIS A 15 24.71 -12.83 5.15
N LEU A 16 23.78 -13.08 6.08
CA LEU A 16 23.71 -12.36 7.34
C LEU A 16 24.88 -12.67 8.25
N GLN A 17 25.32 -13.94 8.33
CA GLN A 17 26.48 -14.36 9.12
C GLN A 17 27.77 -13.70 8.62
N ASN A 18 27.95 -13.62 7.30
CA ASN A 18 29.09 -12.94 6.68
C ASN A 18 29.13 -11.42 6.99
N LYS A 19 28.00 -10.85 7.37
CA LYS A 19 27.87 -9.47 7.82
C LYS A 19 27.85 -9.33 9.35
N ASN A 20 28.32 -10.34 10.07
CA ASN A 20 28.42 -10.37 11.53
C ASN A 20 27.09 -10.29 12.29
N PHE A 21 25.97 -10.63 11.65
CA PHE A 21 24.70 -10.79 12.37
C PHE A 21 24.69 -12.11 13.14
N LYS A 22 24.56 -12.06 14.46
CA LYS A 22 24.36 -13.25 15.31
C LYS A 22 22.90 -13.71 15.18
N ILE A 23 22.66 -14.72 14.34
CA ILE A 23 21.31 -15.21 14.02
C ILE A 23 20.92 -16.34 14.94
N GLY A 24 19.85 -16.18 15.69
CA GLY A 24 19.25 -17.22 16.53
C GLY A 24 18.29 -18.17 15.77
N GLY A 25 17.77 -17.75 14.61
CA GLY A 25 16.88 -18.56 13.78
C GLY A 25 15.87 -17.74 12.97
N PHE A 26 15.11 -18.46 12.13
CA PHE A 26 14.02 -17.91 11.34
C PHE A 26 12.67 -18.49 11.78
N LEU A 27 11.69 -17.63 11.99
CA LEU A 27 10.32 -18.03 12.24
C LEU A 27 9.44 -17.70 11.04
N ASN A 28 8.41 -18.49 10.84
CA ASN A 28 7.40 -18.16 9.83
C ASN A 28 6.64 -16.91 10.26
N PHE A 29 6.54 -15.98 9.34
CA PHE A 29 5.69 -14.81 9.49
C PHE A 29 4.49 -14.99 8.55
N LYS A 30 3.28 -15.06 9.13
CA LYS A 30 2.06 -15.15 8.33
C LYS A 30 1.89 -13.80 7.61
N SER A 31 1.89 -13.83 6.28
CA SER A 31 1.40 -12.75 5.45
C SER A 31 0.04 -13.15 4.90
N ASP A 32 -0.84 -12.18 4.72
CA ASP A 32 -2.05 -12.37 3.94
C ASP A 32 -1.64 -12.63 2.47
N ALA A 33 -2.55 -12.90 1.57
CA ALA A 33 -2.47 -13.35 0.17
C ALA A 33 -1.32 -12.83 -0.73
N SER A 34 -0.14 -12.56 -0.18
CA SER A 34 1.03 -12.04 -0.90
C SER A 34 1.91 -13.18 -1.43
N GLU A 35 2.33 -13.10 -2.68
CA GLU A 35 3.34 -13.98 -3.27
C GLU A 35 4.74 -13.81 -2.63
N LYS A 36 4.92 -12.81 -1.79
CA LYS A 36 6.17 -12.51 -1.09
C LYS A 36 6.33 -13.44 0.12
N ILE A 37 7.56 -13.84 0.36
CA ILE A 37 7.89 -14.71 1.50
C ILE A 37 8.43 -13.85 2.63
N PHE A 38 7.72 -13.82 3.74
CA PHE A 38 8.14 -13.12 4.95
C PHE A 38 8.70 -14.11 5.98
N LYS A 39 9.84 -13.76 6.57
CA LYS A 39 10.44 -14.50 7.68
C LYS A 39 10.88 -13.54 8.77
N LEU A 40 10.60 -13.89 10.01
CA LEU A 40 11.14 -13.18 11.15
C LEU A 40 12.51 -13.76 11.48
N CYS A 41 13.55 -12.94 11.44
CA CYS A 41 14.89 -13.29 11.83
C CYS A 41 15.15 -12.77 13.25
N LYS A 42 15.39 -13.68 14.19
CA LYS A 42 15.83 -13.32 15.55
C LYS A 42 17.35 -13.17 15.57
N THR A 43 17.84 -12.03 16.03
CA THR A 43 19.24 -11.78 16.33
C THR A 43 19.43 -11.62 17.84
N ALA A 44 20.68 -11.54 18.32
CA ALA A 44 20.96 -11.34 19.74
C ALA A 44 20.32 -10.06 20.31
N ASN A 45 20.24 -9.01 19.52
CA ASN A 45 19.85 -7.67 20.00
C ASN A 45 18.45 -7.23 19.56
N GLN A 46 17.91 -7.82 18.47
CA GLN A 46 16.63 -7.40 17.90
C GLN A 46 16.01 -8.48 17.00
N SER A 47 14.75 -8.28 16.66
CA SER A 47 14.11 -9.05 15.60
C SER A 47 14.08 -8.23 14.32
N LEU A 48 14.36 -8.87 13.18
CA LEU A 48 14.35 -8.27 11.86
C LEU A 48 13.34 -8.99 10.97
N LEU A 49 12.76 -8.26 10.04
CA LEU A 49 11.89 -8.85 9.02
C LEU A 49 12.67 -9.07 7.73
N VAL A 50 12.68 -10.30 7.26
CA VAL A 50 13.24 -10.66 5.96
C VAL A 50 12.09 -10.78 4.97
N LEU A 51 12.16 -10.03 3.88
CA LEU A 51 11.24 -10.06 2.76
C LEU A 51 11.96 -10.57 1.53
N SER A 52 11.52 -11.73 1.03
CA SER A 52 12.08 -12.36 -0.17
C SER A 52 11.13 -12.20 -1.37
N PHE A 53 11.71 -11.83 -2.50
CA PHE A 53 11.02 -11.61 -3.78
C PHE A 53 11.26 -12.75 -4.77
N LEU A 54 11.59 -13.94 -4.31
CA LEU A 54 11.94 -15.06 -5.21
C LEU A 54 10.79 -15.47 -6.12
N ASN A 55 9.55 -15.40 -5.64
CA ASN A 55 8.38 -15.71 -6.43
C ASN A 55 8.04 -14.59 -7.44
N LYS A 56 8.52 -13.36 -7.20
CA LYS A 56 8.29 -12.20 -8.06
C LYS A 56 9.51 -11.27 -8.08
N PRO A 57 10.62 -11.69 -8.72
CA PRO A 57 11.90 -10.96 -8.70
C PRO A 57 11.82 -9.54 -9.25
N SER A 58 10.86 -9.26 -10.14
CA SER A 58 10.62 -7.93 -10.70
C SER A 58 10.26 -6.89 -9.64
N ASP A 59 9.62 -7.30 -8.55
CA ASP A 59 9.16 -6.41 -7.49
C ASP A 59 10.29 -5.99 -6.53
N TYR A 60 11.41 -6.72 -6.52
CA TYR A 60 12.57 -6.38 -5.68
C TYR A 60 13.07 -4.94 -5.93
N LYS A 61 13.36 -4.60 -7.19
CA LYS A 61 13.83 -3.26 -7.54
C LYS A 61 12.77 -2.18 -7.32
N LYS A 62 11.50 -2.51 -7.60
CA LYS A 62 10.37 -1.61 -7.34
C LYS A 62 10.24 -1.29 -5.86
N TYR A 63 10.34 -2.31 -4.99
CA TYR A 63 10.25 -2.16 -3.56
C TYR A 63 11.33 -1.21 -3.01
N ILE A 64 12.60 -1.43 -3.37
CA ILE A 64 13.71 -0.57 -2.94
C ILE A 64 13.48 0.87 -3.40
N LYS A 65 13.17 1.05 -4.69
CA LYS A 65 12.92 2.38 -5.25
C LYS A 65 11.76 3.09 -4.56
N ALA A 66 10.66 2.39 -4.30
CA ALA A 66 9.52 2.96 -3.61
C ALA A 66 9.87 3.30 -2.15
N THR A 67 10.67 2.47 -1.45
CA THR A 67 11.20 2.78 -0.12
C THR A 67 11.99 4.09 -0.13
N ASP A 68 12.90 4.28 -1.08
CA ASP A 68 13.70 5.50 -1.20
C ASP A 68 12.82 6.73 -1.48
N ILE A 69 11.79 6.57 -2.32
CA ILE A 69 10.81 7.62 -2.60
C ILE A 69 10.08 8.01 -1.31
N LEU A 70 9.51 7.05 -0.58
CA LEU A 70 8.78 7.31 0.66
C LEU A 70 9.65 8.06 1.68
N ILE A 71 10.88 7.58 1.91
CA ILE A 71 11.84 8.21 2.83
C ILE A 71 12.14 9.65 2.38
N SER A 72 12.39 9.88 1.09
CA SER A 72 12.68 11.21 0.55
C SER A 72 11.52 12.20 0.68
N GLN A 73 10.29 11.68 0.80
CA GLN A 73 9.08 12.47 1.02
C GLN A 73 8.69 12.59 2.51
N ASN A 74 9.58 12.21 3.45
CA ASN A 74 9.29 12.19 4.88
C ASN A 74 8.07 11.31 5.24
N VAL A 75 7.92 10.20 4.54
CA VAL A 75 6.95 9.14 4.86
C VAL A 75 7.70 8.02 5.57
N ASN A 76 7.28 7.68 6.78
CA ASN A 76 7.91 6.57 7.48
C ASN A 76 7.54 5.25 6.82
N THR A 77 8.54 4.41 6.62
CA THR A 77 8.43 3.02 6.17
C THR A 77 9.45 2.19 6.96
N PRO A 78 9.32 0.86 7.07
CA PRO A 78 10.37 0.03 7.67
C PRO A 78 11.70 0.30 6.98
N LYS A 79 12.74 0.62 7.78
CA LYS A 79 14.06 0.91 7.25
C LYS A 79 14.68 -0.37 6.70
N ILE A 80 15.20 -0.32 5.48
CA ILE A 80 16.01 -1.38 4.93
C ILE A 80 17.39 -1.33 5.62
N ILE A 81 17.73 -2.41 6.31
CA ILE A 81 18.99 -2.56 7.04
C ILE A 81 20.04 -3.21 6.14
N ASP A 82 19.60 -4.17 5.34
CA ASP A 82 20.45 -4.88 4.39
C ASP A 82 19.63 -5.44 3.24
N GLN A 83 20.31 -5.75 2.13
CA GLN A 83 19.64 -6.26 0.93
C GLN A 83 20.60 -7.09 0.07
N SER A 84 20.05 -7.98 -0.73
CA SER A 84 20.82 -8.74 -1.71
C SER A 84 20.14 -8.74 -3.08
N ASN A 85 20.80 -8.12 -4.06
CA ASN A 85 20.33 -8.16 -5.43
C ASN A 85 20.47 -9.57 -6.05
N LEU A 86 21.49 -10.33 -5.64
CA LEU A 86 21.72 -11.70 -6.11
C LEU A 86 20.59 -12.63 -5.66
N TYR A 87 20.20 -12.54 -4.40
CA TYR A 87 19.19 -13.43 -3.81
C TYR A 87 17.81 -12.80 -3.70
N LYS A 88 17.60 -11.57 -4.22
CA LYS A 88 16.31 -10.86 -4.26
C LYS A 88 15.59 -10.84 -2.92
N PHE A 89 16.29 -10.39 -1.86
CA PHE A 89 15.69 -10.15 -0.56
C PHE A 89 16.09 -8.80 0.02
N VAL A 90 15.29 -8.31 0.95
CA VAL A 90 15.59 -7.18 1.82
C VAL A 90 15.43 -7.60 3.28
N ILE A 91 16.21 -6.99 4.15
CA ILE A 91 16.13 -7.12 5.60
C ILE A 91 15.79 -5.75 6.15
N MET A 92 14.75 -5.69 6.96
CA MET A 92 14.21 -4.43 7.44
C MET A 92 13.81 -4.49 8.90
N ASP A 93 13.50 -3.32 9.47
CA ASP A 93 12.92 -3.20 10.79
C ASP A 93 11.70 -4.11 10.92
N TYR A 94 11.60 -4.77 12.07
CA TYR A 94 10.42 -5.50 12.48
C TYR A 94 9.68 -4.74 13.58
N PHE A 95 8.40 -4.54 13.35
CA PHE A 95 7.49 -3.98 14.34
C PHE A 95 6.63 -5.09 14.93
N PRO A 96 6.78 -5.42 16.23
CA PRO A 96 6.07 -6.54 16.86
C PRO A 96 4.56 -6.33 17.00
N ILE A 97 4.08 -5.15 16.61
CA ILE A 97 2.72 -4.72 16.79
C ILE A 97 1.96 -4.76 15.45
N ALA A 98 0.70 -4.99 15.59
CA ALA A 98 -0.30 -5.14 14.58
C ALA A 98 -0.42 -3.96 13.61
N ASN A 99 -0.90 -4.27 12.42
CA ASN A 99 -1.37 -3.30 11.46
C ASN A 99 -2.38 -2.34 12.10
N ALA A 100 -2.46 -1.12 11.58
CA ALA A 100 -3.35 -0.08 12.10
C ALA A 100 -4.83 -0.49 12.08
N SER A 101 -5.21 -1.44 11.24
CA SER A 101 -6.55 -2.04 11.18
C SER A 101 -6.99 -2.66 12.51
N LYS A 102 -6.08 -3.20 13.32
CA LYS A 102 -6.41 -3.72 14.66
C LYS A 102 -6.85 -2.66 15.67
N TYR A 103 -6.67 -1.39 15.34
CA TYR A 103 -7.12 -0.26 16.14
C TYR A 103 -8.41 0.37 15.62
N PHE A 104 -9.04 -0.17 14.58
CA PHE A 104 -10.19 0.44 13.92
C PHE A 104 -11.32 0.83 14.89
N GLN A 105 -11.67 -0.06 15.82
CA GLN A 105 -12.70 0.18 16.85
C GLN A 105 -12.14 0.66 18.20
N LYS A 106 -10.86 1.03 18.26
CA LYS A 106 -10.19 1.44 19.50
C LYS A 106 -9.95 2.95 19.52
N PRO A 107 -9.83 3.58 20.70
CA PRO A 107 -9.58 5.02 20.80
C PRO A 107 -8.36 5.52 20.04
N GLN A 108 -7.36 4.67 19.86
CA GLN A 108 -6.12 4.99 19.14
C GLN A 108 -6.36 5.37 17.68
N ILE A 109 -7.44 4.87 17.05
CA ILE A 109 -7.77 5.18 15.65
C ILE A 109 -7.88 6.70 15.41
N LYS A 110 -8.36 7.46 16.41
CA LYS A 110 -8.45 8.93 16.36
C LYS A 110 -7.08 9.61 16.19
N LYS A 111 -6.00 8.96 16.63
CA LYS A 111 -4.61 9.42 16.46
C LYS A 111 -4.01 8.91 15.17
N ILE A 112 -4.31 7.67 14.80
CA ILE A 112 -3.75 6.99 13.62
C ILE A 112 -4.20 7.65 12.32
N LEU A 113 -5.49 7.91 12.16
CA LEU A 113 -6.05 8.46 10.92
C LEU A 113 -5.45 9.82 10.51
N PRO A 114 -5.31 10.81 11.41
CA PRO A 114 -4.63 12.06 11.06
C PRO A 114 -3.16 11.87 10.67
N LEU A 115 -2.46 10.92 11.30
CA LEU A 115 -1.08 10.59 10.94
C LEU A 115 -1.01 9.93 9.56
N ALA A 116 -1.97 9.04 9.23
CA ALA A 116 -2.10 8.45 7.91
C ALA A 116 -2.32 9.52 6.83
N VAL A 117 -3.26 10.45 7.03
CA VAL A 117 -3.48 11.57 6.11
C VAL A 117 -2.22 12.43 5.97
N ARG A 118 -1.46 12.63 7.05
CA ARG A 118 -0.18 13.35 6.98
C ARG A 118 0.85 12.61 6.11
N ALA A 119 1.01 11.30 6.31
CA ALA A 119 1.91 10.48 5.51
C ALA A 119 1.51 10.51 4.02
N LEU A 120 0.23 10.32 3.73
CA LEU A 120 -0.31 10.40 2.38
C LEU A 120 -0.03 11.74 1.71
N THR A 121 -0.34 12.84 2.37
CA THR A 121 -0.14 14.19 1.81
C THR A 121 1.33 14.54 1.64
N ASN A 122 2.24 13.97 2.45
CA ASN A 122 3.67 14.09 2.23
C ASN A 122 4.10 13.35 0.95
N LEU A 123 3.59 12.13 0.73
CA LEU A 123 3.84 11.37 -0.50
C LEU A 123 3.37 12.13 -1.73
N GLN A 124 2.17 12.71 -1.68
CA GLN A 124 1.52 13.36 -2.82
C GLN A 124 2.06 14.76 -3.18
N LYS A 125 2.97 15.31 -2.37
CA LYS A 125 3.64 16.59 -2.62
C LYS A 125 5.12 16.44 -2.89
N PRO A 126 5.52 15.71 -3.94
CA PRO A 126 6.92 15.50 -4.22
C PRO A 126 7.59 16.81 -4.62
N LYS A 127 8.76 17.09 -4.05
CA LYS A 127 9.58 18.26 -4.39
C LYS A 127 10.14 18.17 -5.81
N LYS A 128 10.26 16.95 -6.37
CA LYS A 128 10.74 16.68 -7.72
C LYS A 128 9.99 15.51 -8.32
N LYS A 129 9.95 15.44 -9.64
CA LYS A 129 9.45 14.26 -10.35
C LYS A 129 10.47 13.11 -10.25
N PHE A 130 10.02 11.92 -9.91
CA PHE A 130 10.85 10.72 -9.83
C PHE A 130 10.88 10.01 -11.20
N SER A 131 12.07 9.86 -11.77
CA SER A 131 12.27 9.14 -13.04
C SER A 131 11.96 7.65 -12.91
N GLY A 132 11.45 7.03 -13.99
CA GLY A 132 11.14 5.59 -14.02
C GLY A 132 10.09 5.14 -13.00
N VAL A 133 9.24 6.04 -12.52
CA VAL A 133 8.00 5.73 -11.80
C VAL A 133 6.88 5.76 -12.83
N GLN A 134 6.10 4.69 -12.87
CA GLN A 134 4.99 4.56 -13.80
C GLN A 134 3.98 5.69 -13.61
N VAL A 135 3.44 6.19 -14.70
CA VAL A 135 2.27 7.07 -14.70
C VAL A 135 1.09 6.25 -15.21
N LYS A 136 0.10 6.02 -14.38
CA LYS A 136 -1.15 5.41 -14.84
C LYS A 136 -1.99 6.48 -15.52
N SER A 137 -2.34 6.23 -16.77
CA SER A 137 -3.27 7.09 -17.51
C SER A 137 -4.71 6.83 -17.06
N GLN A 138 -5.60 7.75 -17.37
CA GLN A 138 -7.03 7.56 -17.17
C GLN A 138 -7.54 6.29 -17.86
N ASN A 139 -7.05 6.00 -19.07
CA ASN A 139 -7.44 4.79 -19.79
C ASN A 139 -7.02 3.51 -19.06
N ASN A 140 -5.85 3.51 -18.38
CA ASN A 140 -5.43 2.39 -17.55
C ASN A 140 -6.39 2.20 -16.36
N LEU A 141 -6.78 3.30 -15.69
CA LEU A 141 -7.72 3.23 -14.56
C LEU A 141 -9.07 2.70 -14.98
N LEU A 142 -9.61 3.20 -16.10
CA LEU A 142 -10.88 2.73 -16.64
C LEU A 142 -10.78 1.24 -17.01
N LYS A 143 -9.70 0.82 -17.67
CA LYS A 143 -9.46 -0.59 -18.02
C LYS A 143 -9.40 -1.47 -16.76
N ASP A 144 -8.63 -1.04 -15.74
CA ASP A 144 -8.50 -1.79 -14.48
C ASP A 144 -9.87 -1.93 -13.78
N ALA A 145 -10.68 -0.86 -13.76
CA ALA A 145 -12.02 -0.87 -13.18
C ALA A 145 -13.00 -1.78 -13.97
N LEU A 146 -12.98 -1.71 -15.29
CA LEU A 146 -13.82 -2.56 -16.14
C LEU A 146 -13.45 -4.03 -16.00
N ASN A 147 -12.15 -4.36 -16.00
CA ASN A 147 -11.67 -5.73 -15.77
C ASN A 147 -12.10 -6.24 -14.38
N GLY A 148 -12.02 -5.39 -13.35
CA GLY A 148 -12.46 -5.75 -12.00
C GLY A 148 -13.95 -6.11 -11.96
N ILE A 149 -14.80 -5.33 -12.64
CA ILE A 149 -16.24 -5.61 -12.75
C ILE A 149 -16.50 -6.90 -13.54
N GLU A 150 -15.83 -7.10 -14.66
CA GLU A 150 -15.95 -8.32 -15.45
C GLU A 150 -15.58 -9.55 -14.63
N THR A 151 -14.43 -9.50 -13.94
CA THR A 151 -14.00 -10.58 -13.04
C THR A 151 -15.01 -10.84 -11.92
N PHE A 152 -15.58 -9.79 -11.34
CA PHE A 152 -16.63 -9.92 -10.33
C PHE A 152 -17.88 -10.59 -10.90
N ILE A 153 -18.36 -10.14 -12.05
CA ILE A 153 -19.54 -10.68 -12.72
C ILE A 153 -19.31 -12.17 -13.06
N ASP A 154 -18.20 -12.50 -13.71
CA ASP A 154 -17.85 -13.88 -14.08
C ASP A 154 -17.78 -14.80 -12.85
N HIS A 155 -17.30 -14.29 -11.73
CA HIS A 155 -17.20 -15.08 -10.49
C HIS A 155 -18.55 -15.29 -9.79
N TYR A 156 -19.44 -14.31 -9.85
CA TYR A 156 -20.68 -14.30 -9.07
C TYR A 156 -21.96 -14.44 -9.90
N ASP A 157 -21.90 -14.42 -11.24
CA ASP A 157 -23.08 -14.42 -12.11
C ASP A 157 -24.00 -15.61 -11.83
N HIS A 158 -23.42 -16.79 -11.59
CA HIS A 158 -24.17 -18.01 -11.20
C HIS A 158 -24.86 -17.89 -9.82
N LYS A 159 -24.48 -16.91 -8.98
CA LYS A 159 -25.06 -16.67 -7.65
C LYS A 159 -26.03 -15.49 -7.61
N ILE A 160 -25.79 -14.46 -8.41
CA ILE A 160 -26.45 -13.15 -8.29
C ILE A 160 -27.32 -12.83 -9.51
N GLN A 161 -27.11 -13.52 -10.65
CA GLN A 161 -27.79 -13.25 -11.92
C GLN A 161 -27.82 -11.74 -12.27
N ILE A 162 -26.63 -11.15 -12.38
CA ILE A 162 -26.50 -9.73 -12.74
C ILE A 162 -26.98 -9.55 -14.17
N GLY A 163 -28.19 -9.01 -14.33
CA GLY A 163 -28.81 -8.84 -15.63
C GLY A 163 -27.95 -7.99 -16.58
N PHE A 164 -27.99 -8.32 -17.86
CA PHE A 164 -27.28 -7.62 -18.94
C PHE A 164 -27.41 -6.09 -18.88
N TYR A 165 -28.57 -5.57 -18.54
CA TYR A 165 -28.81 -4.14 -18.42
C TYR A 165 -28.06 -3.48 -17.26
N LEU A 166 -27.97 -4.15 -16.11
CA LEU A 166 -27.23 -3.64 -14.96
C LEU A 166 -25.72 -3.58 -15.24
N ASN A 167 -25.18 -4.61 -15.89
CA ASN A 167 -23.77 -4.64 -16.33
C ASN A 167 -23.49 -3.46 -17.29
N LYS A 168 -24.34 -3.26 -18.28
CA LYS A 168 -24.23 -2.13 -19.23
C LYS A 168 -24.31 -0.78 -18.51
N LEU A 169 -25.24 -0.63 -17.57
CA LEU A 169 -25.40 0.61 -16.80
C LEU A 169 -24.19 0.93 -15.96
N VAL A 170 -23.61 -0.07 -15.27
CA VAL A 170 -22.39 0.09 -14.47
C VAL A 170 -21.21 0.49 -15.36
N LYS A 171 -21.01 -0.16 -16.50
CA LYS A 171 -19.93 0.19 -17.46
C LYS A 171 -20.08 1.63 -17.97
N VAL A 172 -21.29 2.04 -18.37
CA VAL A 172 -21.56 3.41 -18.83
C VAL A 172 -21.33 4.45 -17.72
N SER A 173 -21.74 4.14 -16.48
CA SER A 173 -21.53 5.02 -15.33
C SER A 173 -20.05 5.19 -15.02
N LEU A 174 -19.25 4.13 -15.09
CA LEU A 174 -17.80 4.20 -14.92
C LEU A 174 -17.14 5.07 -16.00
N ILE A 175 -17.51 4.88 -17.28
CA ILE A 175 -16.98 5.68 -18.38
C ILE A 175 -17.26 7.17 -18.13
N LYS A 176 -18.50 7.51 -17.78
CA LYS A 176 -18.88 8.90 -17.47
C LYS A 176 -18.14 9.45 -16.25
N SER A 177 -17.97 8.65 -15.22
CA SER A 177 -17.22 9.05 -14.02
C SER A 177 -15.76 9.38 -14.33
N THR A 178 -15.12 8.58 -15.21
CA THR A 178 -13.71 8.81 -15.57
C THR A 178 -13.50 10.11 -16.38
N GLU A 179 -14.51 10.67 -17.00
CA GLU A 179 -14.38 11.95 -17.70
C GLU A 179 -14.07 13.11 -16.75
N LYS A 180 -14.55 13.06 -15.51
CA LYS A 180 -14.22 14.03 -14.47
C LYS A 180 -12.74 13.99 -14.05
N TYR A 181 -12.09 12.83 -14.16
CA TYR A 181 -10.68 12.65 -13.78
C TYR A 181 -9.67 13.41 -14.65
N ARG A 182 -10.07 13.89 -15.83
CA ARG A 182 -9.17 14.63 -16.74
C ARG A 182 -8.62 15.94 -16.17
N LYS A 183 -9.27 16.47 -15.14
CA LYS A 183 -8.94 17.77 -14.53
C LYS A 183 -7.76 17.71 -13.55
N PHE A 184 -7.32 16.55 -13.14
CA PHE A 184 -6.32 16.42 -12.09
C PHE A 184 -4.93 16.06 -12.62
N LYS A 185 -3.95 16.80 -12.12
CA LYS A 185 -2.55 16.49 -12.37
C LYS A 185 -2.15 15.25 -11.54
N PRO A 186 -1.60 14.18 -12.15
CA PRO A 186 -1.20 12.98 -11.42
C PRO A 186 -0.19 13.31 -10.31
N THR A 187 -0.38 12.71 -9.15
CA THR A 187 0.52 12.78 -8.00
C THR A 187 1.08 11.40 -7.68
N LEU A 188 2.11 11.31 -6.85
CA LEU A 188 2.54 10.04 -6.30
C LEU A 188 1.43 9.44 -5.45
N THR A 189 1.12 8.17 -5.70
CA THR A 189 0.15 7.38 -4.96
C THR A 189 0.79 6.09 -4.50
N HIS A 190 0.32 5.58 -3.39
CA HIS A 190 0.65 4.25 -2.90
C HIS A 190 -0.04 3.16 -3.74
N GLY A 191 -1.30 3.40 -4.09
CA GLY A 191 -2.16 2.50 -4.85
C GLY A 191 -3.11 1.69 -3.98
N ASP A 192 -2.65 1.27 -2.79
CA ASP A 192 -3.41 0.47 -1.82
C ASP A 192 -3.30 1.08 -0.40
N PHE A 193 -3.67 2.35 -0.24
CA PHE A 193 -3.47 3.10 0.99
C PHE A 193 -4.65 2.92 1.96
N PHE A 194 -4.67 1.81 2.69
CA PHE A 194 -5.68 1.50 3.71
C PHE A 194 -5.03 0.97 4.99
N LEU A 195 -5.82 0.83 6.07
CA LEU A 195 -5.30 0.55 7.42
C LEU A 195 -4.46 -0.73 7.54
N ASP A 196 -4.71 -1.75 6.70
CA ASP A 196 -3.92 -2.99 6.75
C ASP A 196 -2.49 -2.77 6.24
N ASN A 197 -2.28 -1.78 5.36
CA ASN A 197 -0.96 -1.39 4.85
C ASN A 197 -0.29 -0.27 5.67
N LEU A 198 -0.79 -0.03 6.88
CA LEU A 198 -0.23 0.91 7.83
C LEU A 198 0.13 0.19 9.14
N ILE A 199 1.28 0.52 9.71
CA ILE A 199 1.69 0.06 11.04
C ILE A 199 1.71 1.26 11.98
N TYR A 200 1.05 1.14 13.14
CA TYR A 200 1.14 2.15 14.19
C TYR A 200 2.10 1.70 15.28
N TYR A 201 3.23 2.38 15.39
CA TYR A 201 4.27 2.06 16.35
C TYR A 201 4.93 3.34 16.87
N ASN A 202 5.16 3.43 18.17
CA ASN A 202 5.80 4.59 18.84
C ASN A 202 5.22 5.94 18.37
N GLN A 203 3.88 6.05 18.37
CA GLN A 203 3.13 7.25 17.97
C GLN A 203 3.38 7.71 16.53
N LYS A 204 3.89 6.83 15.67
CA LYS A 204 4.11 7.07 14.25
C LYS A 204 3.33 6.06 13.41
N VAL A 205 2.97 6.46 12.20
CA VAL A 205 2.44 5.58 11.17
C VAL A 205 3.56 5.26 10.20
N TYR A 206 3.76 3.97 9.93
CA TYR A 206 4.68 3.46 8.91
C TYR A 206 3.87 2.85 7.78
N VAL A 207 4.23 3.18 6.55
CA VAL A 207 3.59 2.68 5.33
C VAL A 207 4.33 1.45 4.86
N ILE A 208 3.61 0.37 4.59
CA ILE A 208 4.13 -0.90 4.08
C ILE A 208 3.44 -1.27 2.77
N ASP A 209 3.94 -2.29 2.10
CA ASP A 209 3.37 -2.79 0.82
C ASP A 209 3.39 -1.77 -0.33
N HIS A 210 4.43 -0.96 -0.38
CA HIS A 210 4.56 0.25 -1.21
C HIS A 210 5.27 0.04 -2.57
N GLN A 211 5.58 -1.19 -2.97
CA GLN A 211 6.31 -1.47 -4.23
C GLN A 211 5.56 -1.02 -5.49
N ASP A 212 4.26 -0.88 -5.41
CA ASP A 212 3.42 -0.43 -6.51
C ASP A 212 3.17 1.08 -6.53
N THR A 213 3.98 1.85 -5.78
CA THR A 213 3.95 3.32 -5.82
C THR A 213 4.12 3.83 -7.25
N HIS A 214 3.18 4.65 -7.71
CA HIS A 214 3.11 5.18 -9.07
C HIS A 214 2.47 6.57 -9.10
N TYR A 215 2.53 7.26 -10.24
CA TYR A 215 1.77 8.49 -10.44
C TYR A 215 0.34 8.15 -10.86
N ASN A 216 -0.64 8.69 -10.13
CA ASN A 216 -2.05 8.46 -10.39
C ASN A 216 -2.91 9.63 -9.90
N HIS A 217 -4.22 9.47 -9.95
CA HIS A 217 -5.19 10.45 -9.47
C HIS A 217 -4.97 10.75 -7.98
N PRO A 218 -4.92 12.03 -7.57
CA PRO A 218 -4.61 12.40 -6.18
C PRO A 218 -5.62 11.89 -5.16
N LEU A 219 -6.87 11.65 -5.55
CA LEU A 219 -7.90 11.19 -4.63
C LEU A 219 -7.91 9.67 -4.41
N LEU A 220 -7.16 8.88 -5.19
CA LEU A 220 -7.16 7.42 -5.11
C LEU A 220 -6.90 6.92 -3.68
N ASP A 221 -5.79 7.33 -3.10
CA ASP A 221 -5.36 6.82 -1.79
C ASP A 221 -6.19 7.37 -0.63
N ILE A 222 -6.67 8.62 -0.70
CA ILE A 222 -7.55 9.16 0.34
C ILE A 222 -8.91 8.48 0.30
N SER A 223 -9.42 8.15 -0.89
CA SER A 223 -10.64 7.36 -1.05
C SER A 223 -10.47 5.96 -0.47
N SER A 224 -9.35 5.29 -0.77
CA SER A 224 -9.02 3.97 -0.22
C SER A 224 -8.93 3.98 1.32
N LEU A 225 -8.44 5.07 1.92
CA LEU A 225 -8.36 5.19 3.37
C LEU A 225 -9.73 5.42 4.02
N ILE A 226 -10.60 6.23 3.40
CA ILE A 226 -11.89 6.65 3.97
C ILE A 226 -13.00 5.66 3.64
N PHE A 227 -13.04 5.16 2.39
CA PHE A 227 -14.11 4.30 1.87
C PHE A 227 -13.65 2.84 1.69
N ASP A 228 -12.81 2.35 2.61
CA ASP A 228 -12.39 0.95 2.64
C ASP A 228 -13.63 0.04 2.80
N ALA A 229 -13.90 -0.80 1.81
CA ALA A 229 -15.06 -1.69 1.78
C ALA A 229 -15.16 -2.63 3.01
N ARG A 230 -14.07 -2.83 3.73
CA ARG A 230 -14.00 -3.65 4.94
C ARG A 230 -14.37 -2.89 6.22
N ARG A 231 -14.48 -1.55 6.17
CA ARG A 231 -14.62 -0.69 7.35
C ARG A 231 -15.42 0.56 7.04
N SER A 232 -16.44 0.81 7.82
CA SER A 232 -17.24 2.04 7.70
C SER A 232 -16.90 3.00 8.83
N TYR A 233 -16.56 4.23 8.48
CA TYR A 233 -16.42 5.32 9.44
C TYR A 233 -17.75 6.06 9.60
N SER A 234 -17.91 6.76 10.70
CA SER A 234 -19.01 7.72 10.80
C SER A 234 -18.75 8.93 9.90
N THR A 235 -19.82 9.56 9.40
CA THR A 235 -19.75 10.77 8.56
C THR A 235 -18.91 11.89 9.21
N ASN A 236 -18.93 12.00 10.54
CA ASN A 236 -18.10 12.97 11.28
C ASN A 236 -16.60 12.67 11.15
N VAL A 237 -16.21 11.38 11.16
CA VAL A 237 -14.81 10.98 10.97
C VAL A 237 -14.38 11.23 9.53
N GLU A 238 -15.18 10.80 8.56
CA GLU A 238 -14.94 11.04 7.13
C GLU A 238 -14.75 12.53 6.85
N ASP A 239 -15.67 13.36 7.32
CA ASP A 239 -15.61 14.81 7.13
C ASP A 239 -14.36 15.45 7.75
N LYS A 240 -13.95 15.01 8.95
CA LYS A 240 -12.71 15.46 9.57
C LYS A 240 -11.47 15.10 8.76
N LEU A 241 -11.44 13.90 8.19
CA LEU A 241 -10.31 13.45 7.36
C LEU A 241 -10.26 14.22 6.04
N LEU A 242 -11.41 14.43 5.38
CA LEU A 242 -11.49 15.23 4.17
C LEU A 242 -11.08 16.68 4.41
N LYS A 243 -11.54 17.30 5.50
CA LYS A 243 -11.10 18.65 5.90
C LYS A 243 -9.59 18.72 6.13
N LEU A 244 -9.02 17.73 6.83
CA LEU A 244 -7.59 17.67 7.07
C LEU A 244 -6.82 17.51 5.75
N TYR A 245 -7.26 16.62 4.87
CA TYR A 245 -6.66 16.39 3.57
C TYR A 245 -6.73 17.65 2.69
N ALA A 246 -7.92 18.24 2.54
CA ALA A 246 -8.12 19.47 1.77
C ALA A 246 -7.19 20.61 2.24
N ARG A 247 -7.14 20.85 3.56
CA ARG A 247 -6.25 21.86 4.16
C ARG A 247 -4.78 21.59 3.82
N ARG A 248 -4.34 20.34 3.96
CA ARG A 248 -2.95 19.97 3.69
C ARG A 248 -2.60 20.03 2.21
N MET A 249 -3.51 19.66 1.34
CA MET A 249 -3.33 19.69 -0.11
C MET A 249 -3.63 21.06 -0.73
N LYS A 250 -4.16 22.03 0.07
CA LYS A 250 -4.61 23.35 -0.37
C LYS A 250 -5.73 23.26 -1.43
N LEU A 251 -6.67 22.33 -1.23
CA LEU A 251 -7.83 22.10 -2.09
C LEU A 251 -9.08 22.77 -1.51
N ASN A 252 -10.01 23.15 -2.40
CA ASN A 252 -11.34 23.57 -1.99
C ASN A 252 -12.13 22.36 -1.46
N LEU A 253 -12.63 22.46 -0.23
CA LEU A 253 -13.32 21.35 0.43
C LEU A 253 -14.64 20.99 -0.26
N LYS A 254 -15.38 21.99 -0.80
CA LYS A 254 -16.65 21.76 -1.50
C LYS A 254 -16.42 20.98 -2.80
N GLU A 255 -15.40 21.37 -3.57
CA GLU A 255 -15.01 20.65 -4.79
C GLU A 255 -14.52 19.25 -4.47
N LEU A 256 -13.63 19.11 -3.44
CA LEU A 256 -13.14 17.81 -3.01
C LEU A 256 -14.29 16.85 -2.67
N ARG A 257 -15.32 17.31 -1.95
CA ARG A 257 -16.48 16.47 -1.62
C ARG A 257 -17.27 16.06 -2.87
N SER A 258 -17.42 16.97 -3.83
CA SER A 258 -18.08 16.66 -5.11
C SER A 258 -17.31 15.66 -5.97
N ASP A 259 -15.99 15.66 -5.85
CA ASP A 259 -15.14 14.82 -6.69
C ASP A 259 -14.87 13.42 -6.08
N ILE A 260 -15.09 13.25 -4.77
CA ILE A 260 -14.82 11.99 -4.07
C ILE A 260 -16.08 11.12 -3.92
N HIS A 261 -17.27 11.68 -4.07
CA HIS A 261 -18.58 11.01 -4.08
C HIS A 261 -19.14 10.92 -5.49
#